data_2785ea3bc1da3bc4b988a2ef3cc621ce
#
_entry.id   2785ea3bc1da3bc4b988a2ef3cc621ce
#
_cell.length_a   1.000
_cell.length_b   1.000
_cell.length_c   1.000
_cell.angle_alpha   90.00
_cell.angle_beta   90.00
_cell.angle_gamma   90.00
#
_symmetry.space_group_name_H-M   'P 1'
#
loop_
_entity.id
_entity.type
_entity.pdbx_description
1 polymer ?
#
loop_
_entity_poly.entity_id
_entity_poly.type
_entity_poly.pdbx_seq_one_letter_code
_entity_poly.pdbx_strand_id
1 'polypeptide(L)'
;MSKIISVTILLLILGTYSVGEKLICRQDKAGKGRKEEVVTREYTINLHKRLHGCTFKKKAPNAIKEIRKFAQKAMATTDVRVNVKLNKHIWSRGIRSVPRRVCVRIARKRNDEEDAKEEFYSLVTVTEVPPEGLKGLGTKVIDEED
;
A
#
# COMPACT_ATOMS: atom_id res chain seq x y z
N MET A 1 62.93 -16.54 -22.71
CA MET A 1 62.38 -15.38 -21.95
C MET A 1 61.19 -14.70 -22.65
N SER A 2 60.37 -15.39 -23.47
CA SER A 2 59.28 -14.75 -24.22
C SER A 2 57.85 -15.25 -23.84
N LYS A 3 57.71 -16.04 -22.82
CA LYS A 3 56.40 -16.56 -22.38
C LYS A 3 55.77 -15.88 -21.13
N ILE A 4 56.55 -15.04 -20.43
CA ILE A 4 56.09 -14.37 -19.19
C ILE A 4 55.41 -13.03 -19.51
N ILE A 5 55.75 -12.39 -20.65
CA ILE A 5 55.16 -11.10 -21.06
C ILE A 5 53.74 -11.24 -21.56
N SER A 6 53.34 -12.43 -22.04
CA SER A 6 52.01 -12.67 -22.60
C SER A 6 50.92 -12.76 -21.53
N VAL A 7 51.25 -13.22 -20.31
CA VAL A 7 50.31 -13.41 -19.22
C VAL A 7 49.97 -12.09 -18.52
N THR A 8 50.96 -11.21 -18.41
CA THR A 8 50.76 -9.87 -17.80
C THR A 8 49.90 -8.95 -18.67
N ILE A 9 50.04 -9.04 -20.00
CA ILE A 9 49.21 -8.28 -20.93
C ILE A 9 47.78 -8.80 -20.95
N LEU A 10 47.59 -10.11 -20.82
CA LEU A 10 46.24 -10.70 -20.74
C LEU A 10 45.49 -10.32 -19.43
N LEU A 11 46.20 -10.18 -18.31
CA LEU A 11 45.67 -9.70 -17.05
C LEU A 11 45.30 -8.22 -17.07
N LEU A 12 46.03 -7.41 -17.83
CA LEU A 12 45.72 -5.98 -18.02
C LEU A 12 44.49 -5.74 -18.92
N ILE A 13 44.23 -6.62 -19.87
CA ILE A 13 43.08 -6.53 -20.76
C ILE A 13 41.80 -6.99 -20.05
N LEU A 14 41.90 -7.91 -19.09
CA LEU A 14 40.75 -8.35 -18.26
C LEU A 14 40.42 -7.36 -17.14
N GLY A 15 41.30 -6.42 -16.81
CA GLY A 15 41.09 -5.44 -15.73
C GLY A 15 40.22 -4.22 -16.10
N THR A 16 39.85 -4.05 -17.37
CA THR A 16 39.12 -2.85 -17.82
C THR A 16 37.64 -3.07 -18.11
N TYR A 17 37.12 -4.26 -17.86
CA TYR A 17 35.67 -4.52 -17.93
C TYR A 17 35.04 -4.56 -16.55
N SER A 18 35.34 -3.58 -15.72
CA SER A 18 34.47 -3.17 -14.63
C SER A 18 33.45 -2.19 -15.22
N VAL A 19 32.58 -2.70 -16.06
CA VAL A 19 31.27 -2.05 -16.27
C VAL A 19 30.61 -2.05 -14.92
N GLY A 20 30.52 -0.84 -14.36
CA GLY A 20 29.76 -0.60 -13.14
C GLY A 20 28.34 -1.05 -13.33
N GLU A 21 28.06 -2.31 -13.10
CA GLU A 21 26.78 -2.69 -12.53
C GLU A 21 26.70 -1.94 -11.20
N LYS A 22 26.15 -0.73 -11.28
CA LYS A 22 25.39 -0.19 -10.19
C LYS A 22 24.27 -1.20 -9.94
N LEU A 23 24.62 -2.27 -9.25
CA LEU A 23 23.70 -2.91 -8.32
C LEU A 23 23.24 -1.78 -7.42
N ILE A 24 22.18 -1.11 -7.90
CA ILE A 24 21.29 -0.39 -7.03
C ILE A 24 20.72 -1.51 -6.15
N CYS A 25 21.48 -1.92 -5.12
CA CYS A 25 20.89 -2.41 -3.91
C CYS A 25 19.91 -1.31 -3.52
N ARG A 26 18.68 -1.40 -4.02
CA ARG A 26 17.57 -0.95 -3.22
C ARG A 26 17.77 -1.66 -1.89
N GLN A 27 18.42 -0.97 -1.00
CA GLN A 27 18.24 -1.21 0.41
C GLN A 27 16.74 -1.00 0.59
N ASP A 28 16.00 -2.09 0.45
CA ASP A 28 14.73 -2.20 1.07
C ASP A 28 15.04 -1.80 2.50
N LYS A 29 14.70 -0.55 2.82
CA LYS A 29 14.77 -0.05 4.19
C LYS A 29 13.99 -1.08 4.96
N ALA A 30 14.72 -2.00 5.60
CA ALA A 30 14.20 -3.01 6.47
C ALA A 30 13.23 -2.25 7.35
N GLY A 31 11.94 -2.48 7.14
CA GLY A 31 10.91 -1.68 7.76
C GLY A 31 11.18 -1.79 9.24
N LYS A 32 11.55 -0.67 9.85
CA LYS A 32 11.68 -0.50 11.30
C LYS A 32 10.56 -1.31 11.90
N GLY A 33 10.90 -2.43 12.57
CA GLY A 33 9.97 -3.48 12.93
C GLY A 33 8.68 -2.85 13.43
N ARG A 34 7.62 -2.97 12.64
CA ARG A 34 6.32 -2.42 13.00
C ARG A 34 5.90 -3.22 14.20
N LYS A 35 5.89 -2.57 15.36
CA LYS A 35 5.36 -3.14 16.58
C LYS A 35 4.02 -3.79 16.25
N GLU A 36 3.82 -4.98 16.73
CA GLU A 36 2.57 -5.74 16.65
C GLU A 36 1.52 -5.04 17.52
N GLU A 37 1.03 -3.90 17.06
CA GLU A 37 0.19 -3.00 17.82
C GLU A 37 -1.14 -2.82 17.11
N VAL A 38 -2.22 -2.80 17.87
CA VAL A 38 -3.54 -2.39 17.41
C VAL A 38 -3.46 -0.89 17.15
N VAL A 39 -3.64 -0.48 15.89
CA VAL A 39 -3.52 0.92 15.48
C VAL A 39 -4.67 1.29 14.59
N THR A 40 -5.32 2.40 14.91
CA THR A 40 -6.39 2.99 14.10
C THR A 40 -5.90 4.27 13.43
N ARG A 41 -6.08 4.38 12.12
CA ARG A 41 -5.67 5.55 11.34
C ARG A 41 -6.73 5.95 10.33
N GLU A 42 -6.89 7.25 10.15
CA GLU A 42 -7.74 7.81 9.10
C GLU A 42 -6.92 8.26 7.91
N TYR A 43 -7.43 7.96 6.72
CA TYR A 43 -6.79 8.28 5.46
C TYR A 43 -7.80 8.84 4.47
N THR A 44 -7.36 9.83 3.70
CA THR A 44 -8.11 10.31 2.54
C THR A 44 -7.57 9.66 1.27
N ILE A 45 -8.37 8.83 0.63
CA ILE A 45 -8.00 8.13 -0.60
C ILE A 45 -8.55 8.87 -1.81
N ASN A 46 -7.68 9.24 -2.75
CA ASN A 46 -8.07 9.80 -4.03
C ASN A 46 -8.36 8.67 -5.03
N LEU A 47 -9.63 8.25 -5.11
CA LEU A 47 -10.08 7.20 -6.03
C LEU A 47 -10.02 7.64 -7.50
N HIS A 48 -10.19 8.93 -7.79
CA HIS A 48 -10.14 9.43 -9.16
C HIS A 48 -8.78 9.14 -9.85
N LYS A 49 -7.68 9.33 -9.14
CA LYS A 49 -6.34 9.01 -9.67
C LYS A 49 -6.13 7.51 -9.85
N ARG A 50 -6.64 6.70 -8.89
CA ARG A 50 -6.46 5.24 -8.91
C ARG A 50 -7.32 4.52 -9.94
N LEU A 51 -8.46 5.10 -10.27
CA LEU A 51 -9.42 4.54 -11.25
C LEU A 51 -9.28 5.16 -12.65
N HIS A 52 -8.21 5.92 -12.88
CA HIS A 52 -7.94 6.45 -14.21
C HIS A 52 -7.77 5.30 -15.22
N GLY A 53 -8.41 5.40 -16.38
CA GLY A 53 -8.35 4.36 -17.42
C GLY A 53 -9.25 3.14 -17.17
N CYS A 54 -9.96 3.03 -16.02
CA CYS A 54 -10.92 1.96 -15.82
C CYS A 54 -12.20 2.17 -16.63
N THR A 55 -12.72 1.08 -17.24
CA THR A 55 -14.01 1.11 -17.91
C THR A 55 -15.15 1.44 -16.94
N PHE A 56 -16.17 2.13 -17.43
CA PHE A 56 -17.29 2.59 -16.61
C PHE A 56 -17.99 1.46 -15.84
N LYS A 57 -18.22 0.31 -16.47
CA LYS A 57 -18.85 -0.86 -15.84
C LYS A 57 -18.03 -1.49 -14.72
N LYS A 58 -16.71 -1.23 -14.66
CA LYS A 58 -15.79 -1.82 -13.66
C LYS A 58 -15.29 -0.80 -12.63
N LYS A 59 -15.77 0.44 -12.63
CA LYS A 59 -15.28 1.48 -11.71
C LYS A 59 -15.52 1.15 -10.25
N ALA A 60 -16.75 0.82 -9.85
CA ALA A 60 -17.06 0.53 -8.45
C ALA A 60 -16.35 -0.73 -7.92
N PRO A 61 -16.36 -1.89 -8.63
CA PRO A 61 -15.59 -3.05 -8.19
C PRO A 61 -14.10 -2.77 -8.07
N ASN A 62 -13.52 -2.03 -9.01
CA ASN A 62 -12.10 -1.68 -8.96
C ASN A 62 -11.79 -0.71 -7.82
N ALA A 63 -12.71 0.20 -7.48
CA ALA A 63 -12.55 1.08 -6.31
C ALA A 63 -12.37 0.27 -5.01
N ILE A 64 -13.18 -0.76 -4.80
CA ILE A 64 -13.06 -1.64 -3.64
C ILE A 64 -11.72 -2.38 -3.65
N LYS A 65 -11.29 -2.88 -4.81
CA LYS A 65 -9.98 -3.54 -4.94
C LYS A 65 -8.82 -2.58 -4.60
N GLU A 66 -8.88 -1.34 -5.07
CA GLU A 66 -7.85 -0.33 -4.80
C GLU A 66 -7.83 0.11 -3.33
N ILE A 67 -8.99 0.17 -2.66
CA ILE A 67 -9.06 0.43 -1.23
C ILE A 67 -8.42 -0.73 -0.44
N ARG A 68 -8.71 -1.99 -0.80
CA ARG A 68 -8.07 -3.16 -0.17
C ARG A 68 -6.55 -3.12 -0.34
N LYS A 69 -6.03 -2.90 -1.56
CA LYS A 69 -4.60 -2.78 -1.82
C LYS A 69 -3.96 -1.63 -1.01
N PHE A 70 -4.68 -0.53 -0.84
CA PHE A 70 -4.20 0.58 -0.04
C PHE A 70 -4.11 0.19 1.44
N ALA A 71 -5.15 -0.44 2.00
CA ALA A 71 -5.16 -0.90 3.38
C ALA A 71 -4.05 -1.92 3.65
N GLN A 72 -3.84 -2.89 2.76
CA GLN A 72 -2.73 -3.84 2.84
C GLN A 72 -1.37 -3.15 2.94
N LYS A 73 -1.14 -2.12 2.11
CA LYS A 73 0.12 -1.36 2.14
C LYS A 73 0.27 -0.49 3.38
N ALA A 74 -0.83 0.13 3.84
CA ALA A 74 -0.80 1.05 4.97
C ALA A 74 -0.58 0.35 6.30
N MET A 75 -1.22 -0.80 6.50
CA MET A 75 -1.20 -1.56 7.76
C MET A 75 -0.28 -2.79 7.71
N ALA A 76 0.24 -3.16 6.53
CA ALA A 76 1.04 -4.36 6.30
C ALA A 76 0.34 -5.65 6.77
N THR A 77 -0.96 -5.75 6.51
CA THR A 77 -1.78 -6.93 6.75
C THR A 77 -2.28 -7.45 5.41
N THR A 78 -2.33 -8.76 5.22
CA THR A 78 -2.86 -9.36 3.98
C THR A 78 -4.37 -9.49 4.04
N ASP A 79 -4.93 -9.80 5.23
CA ASP A 79 -6.38 -9.86 5.41
C ASP A 79 -6.98 -8.46 5.58
N VAL A 80 -7.89 -8.09 4.67
CA VAL A 80 -8.58 -6.80 4.71
C VAL A 80 -10.08 -7.01 4.60
N ARG A 81 -10.77 -6.68 5.67
CA ARG A 81 -12.24 -6.74 5.77
C ARG A 81 -12.83 -5.35 5.50
N VAL A 82 -13.75 -5.27 4.56
CA VAL A 82 -14.41 -4.01 4.16
C VAL A 82 -15.79 -3.95 4.78
N ASN A 83 -16.06 -2.88 5.52
CA ASN A 83 -17.35 -2.67 6.15
C ASN A 83 -18.46 -2.44 5.09
N VAL A 84 -19.66 -2.94 5.38
CA VAL A 84 -20.85 -2.78 4.55
C VAL A 84 -21.19 -1.30 4.30
N LYS A 85 -21.03 -0.43 5.31
CA LYS A 85 -21.26 1.02 5.17
C LYS A 85 -20.38 1.64 4.10
N LEU A 86 -19.07 1.27 4.06
CA LEU A 86 -18.15 1.73 3.03
C LEU A 86 -18.54 1.21 1.64
N ASN A 87 -18.91 -0.06 1.55
CA ASN A 87 -19.38 -0.63 0.29
C ASN A 87 -20.62 0.11 -0.24
N LYS A 88 -21.62 0.32 0.61
CA LYS A 88 -22.82 1.11 0.25
C LYS A 88 -22.48 2.53 -0.18
N HIS A 89 -21.54 3.19 0.50
CA HIS A 89 -21.09 4.54 0.13
C HIS A 89 -20.45 4.59 -1.27
N ILE A 90 -19.64 3.60 -1.63
CA ILE A 90 -19.01 3.53 -2.96
C ILE A 90 -20.06 3.30 -4.06
N TRP A 91 -21.06 2.46 -3.78
CA TRP A 91 -22.11 2.11 -4.73
C TRP A 91 -23.29 3.09 -4.75
N SER A 92 -23.35 4.06 -3.84
CA SER A 92 -24.49 4.99 -3.66
C SER A 92 -24.87 5.74 -4.93
N ARG A 93 -23.88 6.05 -5.78
CA ARG A 93 -24.07 6.75 -7.07
C ARG A 93 -24.05 5.80 -8.28
N GLY A 94 -24.18 4.52 -8.04
CA GLY A 94 -24.13 3.47 -9.07
C GLY A 94 -22.72 3.09 -9.48
N ILE A 95 -22.64 2.14 -10.41
CA ILE A 95 -21.38 1.52 -10.84
C ILE A 95 -20.40 2.48 -11.54
N ARG A 96 -20.93 3.49 -12.25
CA ARG A 96 -20.15 4.42 -13.07
C ARG A 96 -19.61 5.63 -12.31
N SER A 97 -20.35 6.10 -11.31
CA SER A 97 -20.12 7.38 -10.64
C SER A 97 -19.59 7.20 -9.23
N VAL A 98 -18.37 6.70 -9.12
CA VAL A 98 -17.68 6.53 -7.82
C VAL A 98 -17.26 7.90 -7.27
N PRO A 99 -17.35 8.16 -5.94
CA PRO A 99 -16.85 9.39 -5.34
C PRO A 99 -15.36 9.59 -5.63
N ARG A 100 -14.95 10.83 -5.91
CA ARG A 100 -13.57 11.16 -6.28
C ARG A 100 -12.59 10.94 -5.13
N ARG A 101 -13.01 11.27 -3.90
CA ARG A 101 -12.24 11.10 -2.67
C ARG A 101 -13.12 10.47 -1.62
N VAL A 102 -12.54 9.62 -0.80
CA VAL A 102 -13.23 8.95 0.31
C VAL A 102 -12.32 9.02 1.53
N CYS A 103 -12.89 9.41 2.68
CA CYS A 103 -12.25 9.28 3.97
C CYS A 103 -12.54 7.89 4.52
N VAL A 104 -11.50 7.17 4.86
CA VAL A 104 -11.58 5.82 5.42
C VAL A 104 -10.81 5.76 6.72
N ARG A 105 -11.40 5.10 7.71
CA ARG A 105 -10.73 4.70 8.93
C ARG A 105 -10.31 3.25 8.77
N ILE A 106 -9.04 2.98 8.98
CA ILE A 106 -8.46 1.64 8.90
C ILE A 106 -7.99 1.28 10.30
N ALA A 107 -8.62 0.29 10.92
CA ALA A 107 -8.23 -0.26 12.20
C ALA A 107 -7.56 -1.62 11.97
N ARG A 108 -6.36 -1.80 12.49
CA ARG A 108 -5.69 -3.10 12.54
C ARG A 108 -6.09 -3.76 13.85
N LYS A 109 -6.74 -4.91 13.74
CA LYS A 109 -7.25 -5.68 14.87
C LYS A 109 -6.62 -7.06 14.90
N ARG A 110 -6.53 -7.66 16.10
CA ARG A 110 -6.12 -9.04 16.27
C ARG A 110 -7.27 -9.96 15.83
N ASN A 111 -6.93 -11.07 15.23
CA ASN A 111 -7.89 -12.08 14.84
C ASN A 111 -8.07 -13.06 15.99
N ASP A 112 -9.30 -13.23 16.44
CA ASP A 112 -9.65 -14.13 17.54
C ASP A 112 -9.96 -15.56 17.04
N GLU A 113 -9.90 -15.79 15.72
CA GLU A 113 -10.13 -17.11 15.12
C GLU A 113 -8.83 -17.95 15.19
N GLU A 114 -8.86 -19.08 15.88
CA GLU A 114 -7.70 -20.00 16.06
C GLU A 114 -7.19 -20.58 14.72
N ASP A 115 -8.06 -20.76 13.73
CA ASP A 115 -7.74 -21.28 12.41
C ASP A 115 -7.28 -20.21 11.40
N ALA A 116 -7.17 -18.97 11.81
CA ALA A 116 -6.81 -17.89 10.91
C ALA A 116 -5.33 -17.97 10.50
N LYS A 117 -5.07 -17.87 9.21
CA LYS A 117 -3.71 -17.86 8.64
C LYS A 117 -2.86 -16.68 9.13
N GLU A 118 -3.50 -15.60 9.56
CA GLU A 118 -2.84 -14.37 10.01
C GLU A 118 -3.42 -13.89 11.33
N GLU A 119 -2.53 -13.46 12.17
CA GLU A 119 -2.83 -12.96 13.51
C GLU A 119 -3.59 -11.62 13.49
N PHE A 120 -3.35 -10.80 12.46
CA PHE A 120 -3.95 -9.48 12.34
C PHE A 120 -4.74 -9.31 11.05
N TYR A 121 -5.87 -8.63 11.14
CA TYR A 121 -6.65 -8.18 9.99
C TYR A 121 -6.88 -6.68 10.04
N SER A 122 -7.11 -6.07 8.89
CA SER A 122 -7.46 -4.66 8.79
C SER A 122 -8.94 -4.48 8.50
N LEU A 123 -9.65 -3.79 9.38
CA LEU A 123 -11.04 -3.39 9.18
C LEU A 123 -11.09 -1.99 8.56
N VAL A 124 -11.70 -1.87 7.40
CA VAL A 124 -11.85 -0.59 6.69
C VAL A 124 -13.28 -0.09 6.80
N THR A 125 -13.47 1.07 7.44
CA THR A 125 -14.76 1.74 7.62
C THR A 125 -14.77 3.09 6.91
N VAL A 126 -15.95 3.62 6.57
CA VAL A 126 -16.08 4.97 6.07
C VAL A 126 -16.14 5.93 7.25
N THR A 127 -15.42 7.05 7.15
CA THR A 127 -15.51 8.17 8.10
C THR A 127 -16.29 9.30 7.44
N GLU A 128 -17.13 9.96 8.19
CA GLU A 128 -17.83 11.15 7.73
C GLU A 128 -16.83 12.26 7.44
N VAL A 129 -17.09 12.99 6.35
CA VAL A 129 -16.24 14.11 5.96
C VAL A 129 -16.60 15.29 6.87
N PRO A 130 -15.61 15.92 7.53
CA PRO A 130 -15.87 17.09 8.33
C PRO A 130 -16.46 18.22 7.47
N PRO A 131 -17.25 19.15 8.05
CA PRO A 131 -17.92 20.22 7.32
C PRO A 131 -16.96 21.13 6.54
N GLU A 132 -15.71 21.21 6.94
CA GLU A 132 -14.65 21.94 6.23
C GLU A 132 -14.21 21.28 4.91
N GLY A 133 -14.72 20.09 4.62
CA GLY A 133 -14.43 19.33 3.40
C GLY A 133 -13.12 18.55 3.47
N LEU A 134 -12.71 18.04 2.31
CA LEU A 134 -11.52 17.18 2.16
C LEU A 134 -10.21 17.95 1.92
N LYS A 135 -10.20 19.27 2.08
CA LYS A 135 -9.00 20.08 1.88
C LYS A 135 -8.05 19.90 3.07
N GLY A 136 -6.79 19.61 2.78
CA GLY A 136 -5.76 19.50 3.82
C GLY A 136 -5.80 18.21 4.66
N LEU A 137 -6.72 17.30 4.43
CA LEU A 137 -6.78 16.03 5.14
C LEU A 137 -5.67 15.10 4.66
N GLY A 138 -4.70 14.89 5.53
CA GLY A 138 -3.65 13.89 5.38
C GLY A 138 -4.00 12.61 6.15
N THR A 139 -2.98 11.94 6.64
CA THR A 139 -3.10 10.79 7.56
C THR A 139 -3.26 11.31 8.98
N LYS A 140 -4.29 10.86 9.68
CA LYS A 140 -4.50 11.13 11.09
C LYS A 140 -4.41 9.81 11.87
N VAL A 141 -3.61 9.77 12.91
CA VAL A 141 -3.57 8.66 13.87
C VAL A 141 -4.64 8.95 14.91
N ILE A 142 -5.44 7.96 15.25
CA ILE A 142 -6.43 8.04 16.29
C ILE A 142 -5.98 7.08 17.37
N ASP A 143 -5.62 7.62 18.50
CA ASP A 143 -5.41 6.84 19.71
C ASP A 143 -6.82 6.57 20.27
N GLU A 144 -7.23 5.31 20.31
CA GLU A 144 -8.46 4.91 20.96
C GLU A 144 -8.14 4.97 22.48
N GLU A 145 -8.49 6.08 23.11
CA GLU A 145 -8.56 6.17 24.56
C GLU A 145 -9.81 5.36 24.98
N ASP A 146 -9.59 4.35 25.81
CA ASP A 146 -10.64 3.49 26.41
C ASP A 146 -11.57 4.29 27.31
#